data_abd9ba38a31b4fb6f47c71473fcc5191
#
_entry.id   abd9ba38a31b4fb6f47c71473fcc5191
#
_cell.length_a   1.000
_cell.length_b   1.000
_cell.length_c   1.000
_cell.angle_alpha   90.00
_cell.angle_beta   90.00
_cell.angle_gamma   90.00
#
_symmetry.space_group_name_H-M   'P 1'
#
loop_
_entity.id
_entity.type
_entity.pdbx_description
1 polymer ?
#
loop_
_entity_poly.entity_id
_entity_poly.type
_entity_poly.pdbx_seq_one_letter_code
_entity_poly.pdbx_strand_id
1 'polypeptide(L)'
;VEVTIDTAITFEHLIESTKRISHHIGGTRSGKTYSILQYLIVEGFKQSIDITIVRKTVPSLKRTVMKDFKDILTKLGIYSENQFNISDRIYTFPNGTQFLFLNTDDPEKLRGVKSDILFIDEASEVDEESYFQLSIRTTGKIILAYNPTISPYHWLRQMSDCDRYVTTYRDNPYLPKEMVKAIEDLQFKSPKKWTIYGLGEYAANDRAIYQFEIVDEVKGEFVGFGLDWGWNDPTAMVAVFRDGDNLYVDEVIYESHLRVVDIINKLKQIGIERDEIWCDSSEPRNIEELYRAGFNAKAVVKGADSRRFGIGVVQNFKLHITKRSQNVINEAYSYEYAADKYGYVTEVPQDSFDHSMDAMRYLVMSKLSIKKQSAGKYSFSIK
;
A
#
# COMPACT_ATOMS: atom_id res chain seq x y z
N VAL A 1 -41.79 -10.95 8.51
CA VAL A 1 -41.74 -9.76 7.65
C VAL A 1 -40.82 -10.11 6.46
N GLU A 2 -41.39 -10.03 5.25
CA GLU A 2 -40.62 -10.21 4.03
C GLU A 2 -39.89 -8.88 3.74
N VAL A 3 -38.58 -8.92 3.56
CA VAL A 3 -37.76 -7.75 3.26
C VAL A 3 -37.16 -7.93 1.88
N THR A 4 -37.47 -7.03 0.96
CA THR A 4 -36.90 -7.01 -0.39
C THR A 4 -35.70 -6.04 -0.43
N ILE A 5 -34.60 -6.48 -1.01
CA ILE A 5 -33.37 -5.68 -1.16
C ILE A 5 -33.05 -5.55 -2.66
N ASP A 6 -32.92 -4.31 -3.13
CA ASP A 6 -32.38 -4.03 -4.46
C ASP A 6 -30.86 -4.20 -4.45
N THR A 7 -30.32 -5.07 -5.31
CA THR A 7 -28.90 -5.43 -5.32
C THR A 7 -28.24 -5.11 -6.67
N ALA A 8 -26.92 -5.00 -6.70
CA ALA A 8 -26.13 -4.99 -7.91
C ALA A 8 -25.43 -6.35 -8.10
N ILE A 9 -24.84 -6.58 -9.27
CA ILE A 9 -24.25 -7.85 -9.69
C ILE A 9 -23.25 -8.45 -8.67
N THR A 10 -22.56 -7.61 -7.90
CA THR A 10 -21.63 -8.08 -6.85
C THR A 10 -22.32 -8.96 -5.82
N PHE A 11 -23.59 -8.74 -5.54
CA PHE A 11 -24.36 -9.59 -4.63
C PHE A 11 -24.54 -11.00 -5.21
N GLU A 12 -24.83 -11.12 -6.49
CA GLU A 12 -24.96 -12.40 -7.20
C GLU A 12 -23.62 -13.14 -7.22
N HIS A 13 -22.52 -12.45 -7.52
CA HIS A 13 -21.17 -13.01 -7.45
C HIS A 13 -20.84 -13.63 -6.09
N LEU A 14 -21.32 -13.04 -4.98
CA LEU A 14 -21.09 -13.57 -3.64
C LEU A 14 -21.92 -14.84 -3.36
N ILE A 15 -23.09 -14.96 -3.94
CA ILE A 15 -23.90 -16.18 -3.89
C ILE A 15 -23.27 -17.30 -4.71
N GLU A 16 -22.77 -16.98 -5.90
CA GLU A 16 -22.17 -17.93 -6.84
C GLU A 16 -20.75 -18.37 -6.43
N SER A 17 -20.05 -17.57 -5.61
CA SER A 17 -18.69 -17.86 -5.19
C SER A 17 -18.59 -19.16 -4.43
N THR A 18 -17.79 -20.09 -4.93
CA THR A 18 -17.61 -21.45 -4.38
C THR A 18 -16.36 -21.57 -3.55
N LYS A 19 -15.38 -20.69 -3.76
CA LYS A 19 -14.12 -20.68 -3.01
C LYS A 19 -14.29 -19.98 -1.66
N ARG A 20 -13.41 -20.36 -0.73
CA ARG A 20 -13.34 -19.70 0.57
C ARG A 20 -12.99 -18.21 0.45
N ILE A 21 -12.15 -17.88 -0.52
CA ILE A 21 -11.67 -16.51 -0.76
C ILE A 21 -12.25 -15.99 -2.08
N SER A 22 -12.86 -14.80 -2.03
CA SER A 22 -13.33 -14.11 -3.22
C SER A 22 -12.77 -12.68 -3.30
N HIS A 23 -12.28 -12.32 -4.48
CA HIS A 23 -11.81 -10.99 -4.81
C HIS A 23 -12.87 -10.26 -5.64
N HIS A 24 -13.31 -9.12 -5.14
CA HIS A 24 -14.20 -8.21 -5.85
C HIS A 24 -13.40 -7.00 -6.30
N ILE A 25 -12.85 -7.11 -7.49
CA ILE A 25 -11.97 -6.11 -8.12
C ILE A 25 -12.85 -5.17 -8.93
N GLY A 26 -12.50 -3.89 -8.98
CA GLY A 26 -13.24 -3.04 -9.92
C GLY A 26 -13.02 -1.57 -9.76
N GLY A 27 -13.59 -0.85 -10.71
CA GLY A 27 -13.54 0.60 -10.76
C GLY A 27 -14.24 1.29 -9.59
N THR A 28 -14.04 2.59 -9.52
CA THR A 28 -14.78 3.42 -8.55
C THR A 28 -16.27 3.39 -8.87
N ARG A 29 -17.10 3.48 -7.82
CA ARG A 29 -18.57 3.55 -7.94
C ARG A 29 -19.24 2.30 -8.57
N SER A 30 -18.58 1.17 -8.66
CA SER A 30 -19.18 -0.07 -9.14
C SER A 30 -20.18 -0.71 -8.15
N GLY A 31 -20.33 -0.16 -6.94
CA GLY A 31 -21.29 -0.66 -5.94
C GLY A 31 -20.78 -1.84 -5.08
N LYS A 32 -19.50 -2.24 -5.22
CA LYS A 32 -18.91 -3.39 -4.51
C LYS A 32 -19.18 -3.38 -3.01
N THR A 33 -18.67 -2.39 -2.31
CA THR A 33 -18.78 -2.28 -0.83
C THR A 33 -20.22 -2.34 -0.36
N TYR A 34 -21.12 -1.59 -1.01
CA TYR A 34 -22.54 -1.55 -0.66
C TYR A 34 -23.21 -2.92 -0.83
N SER A 35 -23.01 -3.59 -1.96
CA SER A 35 -23.58 -4.91 -2.25
C SER A 35 -23.00 -6.01 -1.34
N ILE A 36 -21.70 -5.93 -0.99
CA ILE A 36 -21.08 -6.84 -0.03
C ILE A 36 -21.72 -6.67 1.36
N LEU A 37 -21.94 -5.43 1.80
CA LEU A 37 -22.62 -5.17 3.07
C LEU A 37 -24.05 -5.70 3.06
N GLN A 38 -24.80 -5.55 1.96
CA GLN A 38 -26.12 -6.15 1.81
C GLN A 38 -26.07 -7.67 1.95
N TYR A 39 -25.10 -8.33 1.29
CA TYR A 39 -24.91 -9.77 1.41
C TYR A 39 -24.62 -10.19 2.86
N LEU A 40 -23.69 -9.51 3.54
CA LEU A 40 -23.35 -9.80 4.93
C LEU A 40 -24.55 -9.64 5.88
N ILE A 41 -25.37 -8.61 5.67
CA ILE A 41 -26.60 -8.40 6.42
C ILE A 41 -27.57 -9.57 6.21
N VAL A 42 -27.77 -10.02 4.97
CA VAL A 42 -28.64 -11.15 4.66
C VAL A 42 -28.12 -12.44 5.31
N GLU A 43 -26.81 -12.72 5.20
CA GLU A 43 -26.21 -13.90 5.85
C GLU A 43 -26.37 -13.85 7.38
N GLY A 44 -26.16 -12.66 7.98
CA GLY A 44 -26.35 -12.45 9.41
C GLY A 44 -27.78 -12.63 9.90
N PHE A 45 -28.79 -12.47 9.03
CA PHE A 45 -30.19 -12.79 9.38
C PHE A 45 -30.53 -14.27 9.26
N LYS A 46 -29.85 -14.98 8.35
CA LYS A 46 -30.14 -16.43 8.14
C LYS A 46 -29.68 -17.29 9.32
N GLN A 47 -28.57 -16.89 9.96
CA GLN A 47 -27.97 -17.66 11.07
C GLN A 47 -27.20 -16.74 12.00
N SER A 48 -27.02 -17.16 13.27
CA SER A 48 -26.18 -16.42 14.23
C SER A 48 -24.71 -16.68 13.92
N ILE A 49 -23.99 -15.65 13.47
CA ILE A 49 -22.58 -15.70 13.05
C ILE A 49 -21.84 -14.44 13.45
N ASP A 50 -20.51 -14.55 13.55
CA ASP A 50 -19.60 -13.45 13.77
C ASP A 50 -19.02 -12.97 12.45
N ILE A 51 -19.27 -11.70 12.11
CA ILE A 51 -18.82 -11.06 10.88
C ILE A 51 -17.83 -9.95 11.22
N THR A 52 -16.61 -10.05 10.72
CA THR A 52 -15.61 -8.99 10.89
C THR A 52 -15.47 -8.19 9.59
N ILE A 53 -15.62 -6.87 9.70
CA ILE A 53 -15.51 -5.93 8.60
C ILE A 53 -14.30 -5.03 8.86
N VAL A 54 -13.35 -5.01 7.92
CA VAL A 54 -12.02 -4.43 8.12
C VAL A 54 -11.75 -3.32 7.12
N ARG A 55 -11.10 -2.26 7.60
CA ARG A 55 -10.43 -1.24 6.81
C ARG A 55 -9.08 -0.86 7.44
N LYS A 56 -8.18 -0.25 6.69
CA LYS A 56 -6.87 0.14 7.20
C LYS A 56 -6.98 1.06 8.41
N THR A 57 -7.76 2.16 8.33
CA THR A 57 -7.82 3.19 9.37
C THR A 57 -9.23 3.38 9.96
N VAL A 58 -9.30 3.80 11.23
CA VAL A 58 -10.57 4.13 11.91
C VAL A 58 -11.34 5.26 11.20
N PRO A 59 -10.72 6.37 10.76
CA PRO A 59 -11.45 7.42 10.05
C PRO A 59 -12.09 6.93 8.75
N SER A 60 -11.41 6.12 7.95
CA SER A 60 -11.98 5.55 6.72
C SER A 60 -13.09 4.55 7.04
N LEU A 61 -12.89 3.66 8.03
CA LEU A 61 -13.91 2.72 8.49
C LEU A 61 -15.24 3.42 8.85
N LYS A 62 -15.18 4.50 9.65
CA LYS A 62 -16.36 5.25 10.09
C LYS A 62 -17.06 5.99 8.95
N ARG A 63 -16.28 6.62 8.03
CA ARG A 63 -16.83 7.45 6.96
C ARG A 63 -17.44 6.65 5.81
N THR A 64 -17.05 5.41 5.64
CA THR A 64 -17.50 4.54 4.53
C THR A 64 -18.33 3.38 5.05
N VAL A 65 -17.71 2.28 5.41
CA VAL A 65 -18.35 0.98 5.67
C VAL A 65 -19.37 1.05 6.80
N MET A 66 -19.04 1.69 7.92
CA MET A 66 -19.98 1.83 9.04
C MET A 66 -21.18 2.72 8.67
N LYS A 67 -20.93 3.80 7.91
CA LYS A 67 -22.00 4.67 7.42
C LYS A 67 -22.91 3.91 6.46
N ASP A 68 -22.35 3.23 5.45
CA ASP A 68 -23.12 2.47 4.47
C ASP A 68 -23.90 1.34 5.15
N PHE A 69 -23.33 0.65 6.12
CA PHE A 69 -24.02 -0.36 6.92
C PHE A 69 -25.24 0.22 7.67
N LYS A 70 -25.05 1.35 8.35
CA LYS A 70 -26.14 2.06 9.02
C LYS A 70 -27.23 2.50 8.03
N ASP A 71 -26.83 3.04 6.88
CA ASP A 71 -27.75 3.50 5.85
C ASP A 71 -28.59 2.35 5.27
N ILE A 72 -27.97 1.19 5.04
CA ILE A 72 -28.71 -0.03 4.60
C ILE A 72 -29.72 -0.45 5.63
N LEU A 73 -29.33 -0.64 6.88
CA LEU A 73 -30.25 -1.07 7.95
C LEU A 73 -31.39 -0.06 8.17
N THR A 74 -31.09 1.24 8.05
CA THR A 74 -32.09 2.32 8.18
C THR A 74 -33.10 2.26 7.03
N LYS A 75 -32.64 2.08 5.79
CA LYS A 75 -33.53 1.90 4.62
C LYS A 75 -34.44 0.68 4.74
N LEU A 76 -33.94 -0.38 5.35
CA LEU A 76 -34.68 -1.60 5.61
C LEU A 76 -35.62 -1.48 6.84
N GLY A 77 -35.57 -0.37 7.58
CA GLY A 77 -36.37 -0.14 8.77
C GLY A 77 -36.00 -1.03 9.98
N ILE A 78 -34.78 -1.56 10.01
CA ILE A 78 -34.32 -2.52 11.03
C ILE A 78 -33.13 -1.99 11.86
N TYR A 79 -32.67 -0.76 11.63
CA TYR A 79 -31.63 -0.16 12.43
C TYR A 79 -32.12 0.20 13.83
N SER A 80 -31.34 -0.15 14.85
CA SER A 80 -31.58 0.26 16.24
C SER A 80 -30.29 0.70 16.91
N GLU A 81 -30.26 1.90 17.47
CA GLU A 81 -29.10 2.45 18.17
C GLU A 81 -28.70 1.59 19.39
N ASN A 82 -29.68 0.96 20.07
CA ASN A 82 -29.42 0.11 21.23
C ASN A 82 -28.68 -1.20 20.89
N GLN A 83 -28.64 -1.57 19.61
CA GLN A 83 -27.91 -2.73 19.11
C GLN A 83 -26.44 -2.41 18.78
N PHE A 84 -26.02 -1.14 18.85
CA PHE A 84 -24.70 -0.70 18.49
C PHE A 84 -23.86 -0.30 19.71
N ASN A 85 -22.91 -1.15 20.08
CA ASN A 85 -21.84 -0.79 21.02
C ASN A 85 -20.78 0.07 20.30
N ILE A 86 -20.83 1.38 20.52
CA ILE A 86 -19.96 2.37 19.86
C ILE A 86 -18.50 2.20 20.30
N SER A 87 -18.25 1.85 21.56
CA SER A 87 -16.90 1.70 22.12
C SER A 87 -16.16 0.55 21.48
N ASP A 88 -16.82 -0.59 21.37
CA ASP A 88 -16.25 -1.81 20.80
C ASP A 88 -16.47 -1.89 19.28
N ARG A 89 -17.29 -1.00 18.74
CA ARG A 89 -17.69 -0.97 17.32
C ARG A 89 -18.34 -2.28 16.88
N ILE A 90 -19.24 -2.79 17.71
CA ILE A 90 -19.98 -4.02 17.45
C ILE A 90 -21.47 -3.69 17.30
N TYR A 91 -22.06 -4.12 16.19
CA TYR A 91 -23.51 -4.11 16.01
C TYR A 91 -24.06 -5.54 16.16
N THR A 92 -25.03 -5.74 17.05
CA THR A 92 -25.56 -7.07 17.35
C THR A 92 -27.02 -7.19 16.90
N PHE A 93 -27.32 -8.16 16.03
CA PHE A 93 -28.69 -8.48 15.63
C PHE A 93 -29.46 -9.23 16.75
N PRO A 94 -30.82 -9.20 16.72
CA PRO A 94 -31.62 -9.91 17.71
C PRO A 94 -31.41 -11.43 17.77
N ASN A 95 -30.92 -12.03 16.69
CA ASN A 95 -30.60 -13.46 16.63
C ASN A 95 -29.20 -13.80 17.17
N GLY A 96 -28.45 -12.79 17.64
CA GLY A 96 -27.10 -12.94 18.19
C GLY A 96 -25.95 -12.73 17.20
N THR A 97 -26.20 -12.52 15.90
CA THR A 97 -25.16 -12.17 14.93
C THR A 97 -24.47 -10.89 15.33
N GLN A 98 -23.13 -10.88 15.27
CA GLN A 98 -22.32 -9.71 15.57
C GLN A 98 -21.57 -9.22 14.32
N PHE A 99 -21.60 -7.91 14.11
CA PHE A 99 -20.81 -7.22 13.10
C PHE A 99 -19.74 -6.40 13.82
N LEU A 100 -18.50 -6.88 13.80
CA LEU A 100 -17.34 -6.18 14.36
C LEU A 100 -16.69 -5.33 13.28
N PHE A 101 -16.54 -4.02 13.53
CA PHE A 101 -15.82 -3.07 12.65
C PHE A 101 -14.41 -2.82 13.16
N LEU A 102 -13.41 -3.30 12.43
CA LEU A 102 -12.02 -3.37 12.84
C LEU A 102 -11.11 -2.58 11.89
N ASN A 103 -10.02 -2.05 12.41
CA ASN A 103 -8.95 -1.43 11.62
C ASN A 103 -7.62 -2.16 11.83
N THR A 104 -6.71 -2.03 10.87
CA THR A 104 -5.41 -2.73 10.87
C THR A 104 -4.24 -1.84 11.28
N ASP A 105 -4.48 -0.64 11.81
CA ASP A 105 -3.41 0.26 12.29
C ASP A 105 -2.58 -0.33 13.45
N ASP A 106 -3.12 -1.34 14.14
CA ASP A 106 -2.48 -2.01 15.26
C ASP A 106 -2.61 -3.53 15.09
N PRO A 107 -1.59 -4.19 14.52
CA PRO A 107 -1.61 -5.64 14.26
C PRO A 107 -1.78 -6.50 15.53
N GLU A 108 -1.37 -5.99 16.70
CA GLU A 108 -1.52 -6.75 17.96
C GLU A 108 -2.98 -6.94 18.37
N LYS A 109 -3.84 -5.98 18.06
CA LYS A 109 -5.29 -6.06 18.32
C LYS A 109 -5.99 -7.10 17.43
N LEU A 110 -5.36 -7.52 16.34
CA LEU A 110 -5.93 -8.52 15.43
C LEU A 110 -5.86 -9.94 15.99
N ARG A 111 -4.93 -10.21 16.91
CA ARG A 111 -4.62 -11.56 17.41
C ARG A 111 -5.71 -12.25 18.24
N GLY A 112 -6.77 -11.56 18.61
CA GLY A 112 -7.88 -12.13 19.40
C GLY A 112 -9.18 -12.33 18.63
N VAL A 113 -9.24 -11.82 17.39
CA VAL A 113 -10.50 -11.76 16.63
C VAL A 113 -10.78 -13.08 15.95
N LYS A 114 -11.94 -13.67 16.23
CA LYS A 114 -12.49 -14.83 15.53
C LYS A 114 -13.68 -14.37 14.70
N SER A 115 -13.85 -14.92 13.52
CA SER A 115 -15.03 -14.64 12.67
C SER A 115 -15.42 -15.83 11.81
N ASP A 116 -16.70 -15.88 11.46
CA ASP A 116 -17.22 -16.81 10.48
C ASP A 116 -17.09 -16.25 9.09
N ILE A 117 -17.27 -14.93 8.92
CA ILE A 117 -17.03 -14.24 7.66
C ILE A 117 -16.12 -13.03 7.90
N LEU A 118 -15.09 -12.90 7.09
CA LEU A 118 -14.20 -11.75 7.04
C LEU A 118 -14.43 -10.94 5.77
N PHE A 119 -14.70 -9.65 5.92
CA PHE A 119 -14.73 -8.71 4.80
C PHE A 119 -13.66 -7.65 4.97
N ILE A 120 -12.75 -7.52 3.99
CA ILE A 120 -11.74 -6.46 3.95
C ILE A 120 -12.09 -5.51 2.79
N ASP A 121 -12.50 -4.30 3.14
CA ASP A 121 -12.78 -3.23 2.17
C ASP A 121 -11.51 -2.42 1.91
N GLU A 122 -11.24 -2.09 0.65
CA GLU A 122 -9.97 -1.55 0.16
C GLU A 122 -8.76 -2.41 0.61
N ALA A 123 -8.86 -3.72 0.33
CA ALA A 123 -7.86 -4.70 0.74
C ALA A 123 -6.44 -4.39 0.21
N SER A 124 -6.33 -3.59 -0.85
CA SER A 124 -5.06 -3.06 -1.38
C SER A 124 -4.28 -2.18 -0.39
N GLU A 125 -4.94 -1.64 0.63
CA GLU A 125 -4.31 -0.82 1.67
C GLU A 125 -3.81 -1.64 2.87
N VAL A 126 -4.27 -2.91 2.99
CA VAL A 126 -3.95 -3.79 4.12
C VAL A 126 -2.71 -4.62 3.81
N ASP A 127 -1.78 -4.71 4.75
CA ASP A 127 -0.59 -5.50 4.62
C ASP A 127 -0.86 -7.02 4.72
N GLU A 128 0.04 -7.82 4.17
CA GLU A 128 -0.10 -9.27 4.12
C GLU A 128 -0.13 -9.92 5.51
N GLU A 129 0.64 -9.40 6.47
CA GLU A 129 0.68 -9.93 7.83
C GLU A 129 -0.65 -9.71 8.56
N SER A 130 -1.23 -8.52 8.45
CA SER A 130 -2.57 -8.22 8.99
C SER A 130 -3.63 -9.14 8.38
N TYR A 131 -3.60 -9.33 7.06
CA TYR A 131 -4.46 -10.29 6.38
C TYR A 131 -4.25 -11.72 6.90
N PHE A 132 -3.00 -12.17 7.03
CA PHE A 132 -2.68 -13.51 7.53
C PHE A 132 -3.25 -13.72 8.93
N GLN A 133 -3.04 -12.77 9.86
CA GLN A 133 -3.53 -12.85 11.24
C GLN A 133 -5.07 -12.98 11.31
N LEU A 134 -5.79 -12.29 10.44
CA LEU A 134 -7.25 -12.35 10.36
C LEU A 134 -7.72 -13.64 9.67
N SER A 135 -7.07 -14.02 8.58
CA SER A 135 -7.48 -15.16 7.74
C SER A 135 -7.39 -16.50 8.46
N ILE A 136 -6.34 -16.74 9.27
CA ILE A 136 -6.19 -17.98 10.05
C ILE A 136 -7.23 -18.12 11.16
N ARG A 137 -7.93 -17.05 11.52
CA ARG A 137 -8.98 -17.02 12.56
C ARG A 137 -10.38 -16.89 12.00
N THR A 138 -10.51 -16.90 10.68
CA THR A 138 -11.79 -16.91 9.99
C THR A 138 -12.14 -18.33 9.60
N THR A 139 -13.31 -18.82 10.03
CA THR A 139 -13.74 -20.20 9.80
C THR A 139 -14.37 -20.40 8.42
N GLY A 140 -15.07 -19.40 7.91
CA GLY A 140 -15.81 -19.45 6.65
C GLY A 140 -15.24 -18.55 5.56
N LYS A 141 -16.09 -17.76 4.91
CA LYS A 141 -15.74 -16.95 3.73
C LYS A 141 -14.85 -15.75 4.06
N ILE A 142 -13.95 -15.43 3.14
CA ILE A 142 -13.12 -14.23 3.13
C ILE A 142 -13.42 -13.44 1.85
N ILE A 143 -13.87 -12.22 2.00
CA ILE A 143 -14.29 -11.34 0.92
C ILE A 143 -13.33 -10.14 0.87
N LEU A 144 -12.66 -9.94 -0.27
CA LEU A 144 -11.66 -8.89 -0.46
C LEU A 144 -12.12 -7.93 -1.56
N ALA A 145 -12.40 -6.68 -1.21
CA ALA A 145 -12.79 -5.67 -2.19
C ALA A 145 -11.69 -4.63 -2.37
N TYR A 146 -11.32 -4.30 -3.60
CA TYR A 146 -10.29 -3.29 -3.91
C TYR A 146 -10.36 -2.81 -5.35
N ASN A 147 -9.71 -1.67 -5.60
CA ASN A 147 -9.49 -1.17 -6.94
C ASN A 147 -8.17 -1.74 -7.50
N PRO A 148 -8.02 -1.95 -8.82
CA PRO A 148 -6.83 -2.54 -9.43
C PRO A 148 -5.68 -1.53 -9.54
N THR A 149 -5.29 -0.95 -8.41
CA THR A 149 -4.19 0.04 -8.29
C THR A 149 -2.86 -0.58 -7.88
N ILE A 150 -2.86 -1.89 -7.56
CA ILE A 150 -1.74 -2.61 -6.97
C ILE A 150 -0.78 -3.15 -8.05
N SER A 151 0.49 -3.32 -7.64
CA SER A 151 1.53 -3.89 -8.50
C SER A 151 1.24 -5.36 -8.88
N PRO A 152 1.84 -5.88 -9.96
CA PRO A 152 1.77 -7.31 -10.30
C PRO A 152 2.25 -8.23 -9.17
N TYR A 153 3.09 -7.74 -8.29
CA TYR A 153 3.77 -8.47 -7.22
C TYR A 153 3.08 -8.38 -5.86
N HIS A 154 2.02 -7.60 -5.77
CA HIS A 154 1.24 -7.44 -4.54
C HIS A 154 0.62 -8.79 -4.11
N TRP A 155 0.60 -9.09 -2.80
CA TRP A 155 0.12 -10.33 -2.22
C TRP A 155 -1.29 -10.74 -2.69
N LEU A 156 -2.20 -9.78 -2.88
CA LEU A 156 -3.54 -10.01 -3.43
C LEU A 156 -3.51 -10.63 -4.83
N ARG A 157 -2.53 -10.28 -5.67
CA ARG A 157 -2.40 -10.82 -7.03
C ARG A 157 -1.72 -12.19 -7.05
N GLN A 158 -0.94 -12.50 -6.02
CA GLN A 158 -0.23 -13.77 -5.90
C GLN A 158 -1.11 -14.92 -5.37
N MET A 159 -2.28 -14.61 -4.83
CA MET A 159 -3.23 -15.63 -4.40
C MET A 159 -3.73 -16.45 -5.61
N SER A 160 -3.69 -17.78 -5.52
CA SER A 160 -4.10 -18.70 -6.60
C SER A 160 -5.46 -19.36 -6.36
N ASP A 161 -5.79 -19.71 -5.10
CA ASP A 161 -7.04 -20.42 -4.76
C ASP A 161 -8.14 -19.46 -4.32
N CYS A 162 -8.64 -18.66 -5.25
CA CYS A 162 -9.69 -17.67 -5.01
C CYS A 162 -10.55 -17.47 -6.25
N ASP A 163 -11.81 -17.07 -6.05
CA ASP A 163 -12.65 -16.53 -7.11
C ASP A 163 -12.33 -15.06 -7.34
N ARG A 164 -12.38 -14.59 -8.59
CA ARG A 164 -12.12 -13.19 -8.96
C ARG A 164 -13.25 -12.66 -9.82
N TYR A 165 -13.86 -11.58 -9.36
CA TYR A 165 -14.93 -10.88 -10.04
C TYR A 165 -14.50 -9.45 -10.32
N VAL A 166 -14.69 -8.99 -11.54
CA VAL A 166 -14.42 -7.61 -11.95
C VAL A 166 -15.74 -6.89 -12.17
N THR A 167 -15.92 -5.74 -11.54
CA THR A 167 -17.10 -4.89 -11.70
C THR A 167 -16.72 -3.45 -12.01
N THR A 168 -17.54 -2.78 -12.80
CA THR A 168 -17.35 -1.41 -13.24
C THR A 168 -18.52 -0.52 -12.83
N TYR A 169 -18.45 0.76 -13.09
CA TYR A 169 -19.57 1.69 -12.90
C TYR A 169 -20.82 1.27 -13.70
N ARG A 170 -20.67 0.52 -14.80
CA ARG A 170 -21.77 0.04 -15.64
C ARG A 170 -22.62 -1.04 -14.95
N ASP A 171 -22.01 -1.73 -14.00
CA ASP A 171 -22.65 -2.78 -13.21
C ASP A 171 -23.42 -2.22 -12.01
N ASN A 172 -23.42 -0.89 -11.83
CA ASN A 172 -24.17 -0.21 -10.79
C ASN A 172 -25.35 0.58 -11.38
N PRO A 173 -26.56 0.01 -11.38
CA PRO A 173 -27.74 0.65 -11.97
C PRO A 173 -28.23 1.89 -11.20
N TYR A 174 -27.72 2.11 -10.00
CA TYR A 174 -28.14 3.20 -9.11
C TYR A 174 -27.25 4.45 -9.23
N LEU A 175 -26.31 4.45 -10.18
CA LEU A 175 -25.36 5.55 -10.29
C LEU A 175 -25.98 6.75 -11.02
N PRO A 176 -25.89 7.97 -10.47
CA PRO A 176 -26.35 9.19 -11.15
C PRO A 176 -25.63 9.42 -12.46
N LYS A 177 -26.35 9.93 -13.48
CA LYS A 177 -25.83 10.17 -14.83
C LYS A 177 -24.61 11.09 -14.85
N GLU A 178 -24.57 12.07 -13.95
CA GLU A 178 -23.45 13.01 -13.80
C GLU A 178 -22.17 12.29 -13.37
N MET A 179 -22.30 11.28 -12.48
CA MET A 179 -21.16 10.46 -12.06
C MET A 179 -20.70 9.51 -13.15
N VAL A 180 -21.62 8.92 -13.91
CA VAL A 180 -21.31 8.10 -15.10
C VAL A 180 -20.47 8.93 -16.07
N LYS A 181 -20.96 10.14 -16.43
CA LYS A 181 -20.24 11.06 -17.32
C LYS A 181 -18.86 11.42 -16.79
N ALA A 182 -18.73 11.70 -15.48
CA ALA A 182 -17.45 12.04 -14.88
C ALA A 182 -16.43 10.89 -14.97
N ILE A 183 -16.88 9.64 -14.86
CA ILE A 183 -16.03 8.45 -15.05
C ILE A 183 -15.66 8.28 -16.52
N GLU A 184 -16.62 8.43 -17.45
CA GLU A 184 -16.40 8.30 -18.88
C GLU A 184 -15.45 9.39 -19.42
N ASP A 185 -15.53 10.60 -18.91
CA ASP A 185 -14.59 11.69 -19.21
C ASP A 185 -13.11 11.32 -18.91
N LEU A 186 -12.85 10.36 -18.00
CA LEU A 186 -11.49 9.89 -17.73
C LEU A 186 -10.83 9.26 -18.95
N GLN A 187 -11.61 8.69 -19.87
CA GLN A 187 -11.10 8.10 -21.12
C GLN A 187 -10.27 9.11 -21.91
N PHE A 188 -10.66 10.37 -21.88
CA PHE A 188 -10.00 11.45 -22.61
C PHE A 188 -9.01 12.25 -21.76
N LYS A 189 -9.28 12.35 -20.43
CA LYS A 189 -8.48 13.17 -19.51
C LYS A 189 -7.29 12.41 -18.91
N SER A 190 -7.42 11.10 -18.70
CA SER A 190 -6.40 10.27 -18.04
C SER A 190 -6.60 8.79 -18.38
N PRO A 191 -6.00 8.28 -19.48
CA PRO A 191 -6.14 6.88 -19.89
C PRO A 191 -5.82 5.87 -18.79
N LYS A 192 -4.76 6.10 -18.00
CA LYS A 192 -4.41 5.26 -16.84
C LYS A 192 -5.55 5.19 -15.81
N LYS A 193 -6.13 6.35 -15.45
CA LYS A 193 -7.27 6.40 -14.52
C LYS A 193 -8.53 5.76 -15.13
N TRP A 194 -8.72 5.90 -16.43
CA TRP A 194 -9.80 5.22 -17.13
C TRP A 194 -9.67 3.70 -17.04
N THR A 195 -8.47 3.15 -17.30
CA THR A 195 -8.21 1.71 -17.17
C THR A 195 -8.53 1.22 -15.77
N ILE A 196 -8.07 1.92 -14.73
CA ILE A 196 -8.26 1.52 -13.33
C ILE A 196 -9.70 1.74 -12.88
N TYR A 197 -10.21 2.96 -12.99
CA TYR A 197 -11.48 3.37 -12.36
C TYR A 197 -12.68 3.20 -13.27
N GLY A 198 -12.50 3.25 -14.57
CA GLY A 198 -13.56 3.03 -15.57
C GLY A 198 -13.71 1.55 -15.92
N LEU A 199 -12.62 0.90 -16.33
CA LEU A 199 -12.64 -0.48 -16.80
C LEU A 199 -12.45 -1.52 -15.69
N GLY A 200 -11.96 -1.13 -14.52
CA GLY A 200 -11.65 -2.07 -13.43
C GLY A 200 -10.45 -2.96 -13.73
N GLU A 201 -9.57 -2.53 -14.60
CA GLU A 201 -8.40 -3.26 -15.06
C GLU A 201 -7.11 -2.71 -14.46
N TYR A 202 -6.08 -3.56 -14.41
CA TYR A 202 -4.75 -3.15 -13.98
C TYR A 202 -4.06 -2.35 -15.09
N ALA A 203 -3.65 -1.12 -14.79
CA ALA A 203 -2.92 -0.30 -15.76
C ALA A 203 -1.42 -0.65 -15.76
N ALA A 204 -0.81 -0.63 -16.95
CA ALA A 204 0.65 -0.66 -17.04
C ALA A 204 1.26 0.64 -16.49
N ASN A 205 2.46 0.57 -15.92
CA ASN A 205 3.19 1.75 -15.47
C ASN A 205 4.25 2.14 -16.50
N ASP A 206 3.85 2.87 -17.53
CA ASP A 206 4.70 3.40 -18.60
C ASP A 206 5.48 4.67 -18.20
N ARG A 207 5.19 5.23 -17.02
CA ARG A 207 5.86 6.41 -16.45
C ARG A 207 6.78 6.08 -15.29
N ALA A 208 7.04 4.80 -15.04
CA ALA A 208 7.91 4.36 -13.96
C ALA A 208 9.31 4.98 -14.10
N ILE A 209 9.82 5.54 -13.00
CA ILE A 209 11.16 6.14 -12.93
C ILE A 209 12.22 5.06 -13.01
N TYR A 210 11.99 3.91 -12.35
CA TYR A 210 12.89 2.78 -12.36
C TYR A 210 12.26 1.55 -13.01
N GLN A 211 13.07 0.87 -13.83
CA GLN A 211 12.79 -0.49 -14.27
C GLN A 211 13.60 -1.44 -13.40
N PHE A 212 13.02 -2.56 -12.98
CA PHE A 212 13.67 -3.49 -12.08
C PHE A 212 13.28 -4.94 -12.36
N GLU A 213 14.13 -5.85 -11.91
CA GLU A 213 13.88 -7.28 -11.91
C GLU A 213 13.76 -7.78 -10.46
N ILE A 214 12.91 -8.80 -10.24
CA ILE A 214 12.80 -9.44 -8.94
C ILE A 214 13.74 -10.64 -8.89
N VAL A 215 14.47 -10.73 -7.79
CA VAL A 215 15.46 -11.78 -7.54
C VAL A 215 15.20 -12.43 -6.19
N ASP A 216 15.62 -13.69 -6.04
CA ASP A 216 15.49 -14.39 -4.76
C ASP A 216 16.55 -13.91 -3.76
N GLU A 217 17.77 -13.59 -4.23
CA GLU A 217 18.90 -13.23 -3.38
C GLU A 217 19.70 -12.05 -3.96
N VAL A 218 20.36 -11.30 -3.09
CA VAL A 218 21.31 -10.24 -3.48
C VAL A 218 22.61 -10.86 -3.98
N LYS A 219 23.31 -10.13 -4.87
CA LYS A 219 24.64 -10.51 -5.39
C LYS A 219 25.59 -9.33 -5.28
N GLY A 220 26.90 -9.64 -5.31
CA GLY A 220 27.94 -8.62 -5.35
C GLY A 220 28.39 -8.13 -3.99
N GLU A 221 29.07 -7.00 -3.98
CA GLU A 221 29.63 -6.40 -2.78
C GLU A 221 28.61 -5.49 -2.09
N PHE A 222 28.60 -5.54 -0.77
CA PHE A 222 27.77 -4.65 0.04
C PHE A 222 28.25 -3.20 -0.08
N VAL A 223 27.36 -2.28 -0.44
CA VAL A 223 27.63 -0.86 -0.60
C VAL A 223 27.37 -0.09 0.69
N GLY A 224 26.28 -0.41 1.37
CA GLY A 224 25.83 0.27 2.60
C GLY A 224 24.33 0.25 2.76
N PHE A 225 23.86 1.06 3.71
CA PHE A 225 22.44 1.26 3.97
C PHE A 225 22.02 2.68 3.61
N GLY A 226 20.80 2.80 3.05
CA GLY A 226 20.10 4.06 2.91
C GLY A 226 18.92 4.14 3.86
N LEU A 227 18.66 5.30 4.46
CA LEU A 227 17.59 5.52 5.42
C LEU A 227 16.83 6.80 5.10
N ASP A 228 15.52 6.68 4.96
CA ASP A 228 14.57 7.79 4.91
C ASP A 228 13.70 7.79 6.17
N TRP A 229 13.53 8.97 6.79
CA TRP A 229 12.80 9.12 8.03
C TRP A 229 11.32 9.34 7.77
N GLY A 230 10.47 8.63 8.49
CA GLY A 230 9.04 8.85 8.51
C GLY A 230 8.46 8.70 9.92
N TRP A 231 7.31 9.36 10.15
CA TRP A 231 6.52 9.17 11.37
C TRP A 231 5.12 8.66 11.01
N ASN A 232 4.29 9.49 10.37
CA ASN A 232 3.01 9.05 9.82
C ASN A 232 3.21 8.20 8.57
N ASP A 233 4.18 8.58 7.76
CA ASP A 233 4.71 7.76 6.68
C ASP A 233 5.75 6.77 7.22
N PRO A 234 6.05 5.69 6.51
CA PRO A 234 7.00 4.71 6.99
C PRO A 234 8.43 5.28 7.02
N THR A 235 9.18 4.96 8.08
CA THR A 235 10.64 4.99 8.03
C THR A 235 11.09 3.84 7.15
N ALA A 236 11.82 4.14 6.09
CA ALA A 236 12.33 3.15 5.14
C ALA A 236 13.84 3.03 5.23
N MET A 237 14.35 1.80 5.38
CA MET A 237 15.77 1.48 5.31
C MET A 237 15.99 0.34 4.34
N VAL A 238 16.94 0.52 3.43
CA VAL A 238 17.32 -0.49 2.45
C VAL A 238 18.82 -0.77 2.50
N ALA A 239 19.18 -2.04 2.28
CA ALA A 239 20.54 -2.47 2.01
C ALA A 239 20.77 -2.49 0.50
N VAL A 240 21.92 -1.99 0.03
CA VAL A 240 22.28 -2.01 -1.38
C VAL A 240 23.57 -2.78 -1.57
N PHE A 241 23.57 -3.64 -2.60
CA PHE A 241 24.73 -4.40 -3.05
C PHE A 241 24.99 -4.09 -4.52
N ARG A 242 26.24 -4.24 -4.96
CA ARG A 242 26.65 -3.96 -6.33
C ARG A 242 27.46 -5.09 -6.95
N ASP A 243 27.10 -5.47 -8.17
CA ASP A 243 27.86 -6.37 -9.02
C ASP A 243 27.99 -5.76 -10.42
N GLY A 244 29.11 -5.13 -10.69
CA GLY A 244 29.34 -4.38 -11.92
C GLY A 244 28.33 -3.25 -12.13
N ASP A 245 27.49 -3.39 -13.17
CA ASP A 245 26.41 -2.44 -13.51
C ASP A 245 25.05 -2.84 -12.89
N ASN A 246 25.03 -3.86 -12.03
CA ASN A 246 23.82 -4.29 -11.34
C ASN A 246 23.82 -3.74 -9.91
N LEU A 247 22.65 -3.21 -9.47
CA LEU A 247 22.35 -2.90 -8.08
C LEU A 247 21.30 -3.86 -7.56
N TYR A 248 21.54 -4.43 -6.39
CA TYR A 248 20.61 -5.28 -5.67
C TYR A 248 20.15 -4.56 -4.43
N VAL A 249 18.84 -4.50 -4.22
CA VAL A 249 18.20 -3.79 -3.11
C VAL A 249 17.42 -4.77 -2.26
N ASP A 250 17.60 -4.67 -0.96
CA ASP A 250 16.95 -5.49 0.03
C ASP A 250 16.34 -4.62 1.15
N GLU A 251 15.09 -4.88 1.48
CA GLU A 251 14.36 -4.16 2.51
C GLU A 251 14.87 -4.55 3.90
N VAL A 252 15.18 -3.54 4.72
CA VAL A 252 15.64 -3.75 6.11
C VAL A 252 14.60 -3.29 7.11
N ILE A 253 14.04 -2.09 6.92
CA ILE A 253 12.97 -1.51 7.74
C ILE A 253 11.98 -0.83 6.81
N TYR A 254 10.70 -1.06 7.04
CA TYR A 254 9.61 -0.31 6.43
C TYR A 254 8.41 -0.28 7.38
N GLU A 255 8.38 0.74 8.26
CA GLU A 255 7.40 0.80 9.36
C GLU A 255 7.16 2.24 9.80
N SER A 256 5.91 2.60 10.08
CA SER A 256 5.51 3.92 10.58
C SER A 256 5.60 3.99 12.11
N HIS A 257 5.63 5.20 12.65
CA HIS A 257 5.63 5.49 14.10
C HIS A 257 6.85 4.96 14.87
N LEU A 258 7.98 4.73 14.18
CA LEU A 258 9.22 4.33 14.83
C LEU A 258 9.94 5.54 15.46
N ARG A 259 10.21 5.48 16.75
CA ARG A 259 11.16 6.39 17.41
C ARG A 259 12.58 5.95 17.09
N VAL A 260 13.53 6.86 17.21
CA VAL A 260 14.96 6.54 16.95
C VAL A 260 15.44 5.37 17.82
N VAL A 261 14.97 5.27 19.06
CA VAL A 261 15.31 4.15 19.97
C VAL A 261 14.79 2.81 19.43
N ASP A 262 13.65 2.80 18.77
CA ASP A 262 13.06 1.59 18.18
C ASP A 262 13.90 1.14 16.97
N ILE A 263 14.34 2.12 16.15
CA ILE A 263 15.26 1.88 15.03
C ILE A 263 16.61 1.33 15.55
N ILE A 264 17.20 1.96 16.57
CA ILE A 264 18.45 1.50 17.19
C ILE A 264 18.33 0.03 17.65
N ASN A 265 17.23 -0.33 18.29
CA ASN A 265 16.99 -1.70 18.75
C ASN A 265 16.89 -2.69 17.58
N LYS A 266 16.17 -2.32 16.52
CA LYS A 266 16.07 -3.13 15.29
C LYS A 266 17.46 -3.34 14.65
N LEU A 267 18.25 -2.27 14.50
CA LEU A 267 19.59 -2.36 13.93
C LEU A 267 20.52 -3.28 14.73
N LYS A 268 20.44 -3.24 16.06
CA LYS A 268 21.20 -4.15 16.94
C LYS A 268 20.74 -5.59 16.79
N GLN A 269 19.43 -5.83 16.68
CA GLN A 269 18.86 -7.17 16.50
C GLN A 269 19.31 -7.84 15.20
N ILE A 270 19.42 -7.07 14.12
CA ILE A 270 19.90 -7.57 12.82
C ILE A 270 21.44 -7.58 12.71
N GLY A 271 22.16 -7.13 13.75
CA GLY A 271 23.61 -7.21 13.81
C GLY A 271 24.35 -6.15 12.99
N ILE A 272 23.72 -5.02 12.68
CA ILE A 272 24.39 -3.90 12.02
C ILE A 272 25.22 -3.16 13.08
N GLU A 273 26.51 -3.01 12.83
CA GLU A 273 27.44 -2.38 13.80
C GLU A 273 28.16 -1.16 13.24
N ARG A 274 28.98 -1.36 12.19
CA ARG A 274 29.89 -0.34 11.65
C ARG A 274 29.63 0.05 10.19
N ASP A 275 28.63 -0.56 9.58
CA ASP A 275 28.29 -0.29 8.20
C ASP A 275 27.77 1.13 8.03
N GLU A 276 28.06 1.73 6.89
CA GLU A 276 27.62 3.09 6.59
C GLU A 276 26.11 3.14 6.39
N ILE A 277 25.45 4.04 7.12
CA ILE A 277 24.03 4.36 6.97
C ILE A 277 23.90 5.80 6.46
N TRP A 278 23.46 5.97 5.22
CA TRP A 278 23.26 7.28 4.61
C TRP A 278 21.79 7.71 4.83
N CYS A 279 21.62 8.70 5.70
CA CYS A 279 20.33 9.15 6.18
C CYS A 279 19.88 10.42 5.48
N ASP A 280 18.56 10.58 5.33
CA ASP A 280 18.00 11.89 5.02
C ASP A 280 18.52 12.94 6.01
N SER A 281 18.98 14.07 5.49
CA SER A 281 19.53 15.18 6.27
C SER A 281 18.48 16.07 6.93
N SER A 282 17.19 15.84 6.74
CA SER A 282 16.10 16.61 7.33
C SER A 282 16.01 16.45 8.86
N GLU A 283 16.52 15.33 9.40
CA GLU A 283 16.46 14.98 10.81
C GLU A 283 17.85 14.84 11.45
N PRO A 284 18.63 15.92 11.61
CA PRO A 284 20.01 15.85 12.10
C PRO A 284 20.12 15.33 13.53
N ARG A 285 19.08 15.51 14.37
CA ARG A 285 19.04 14.97 15.72
C ARG A 285 18.98 13.45 15.73
N ASN A 286 18.18 12.87 14.86
CA ASN A 286 18.01 11.42 14.73
C ASN A 286 19.33 10.77 14.26
N ILE A 287 20.03 11.43 13.32
CA ILE A 287 21.34 10.99 12.83
C ILE A 287 22.37 11.00 13.97
N GLU A 288 22.39 12.07 14.79
CA GLU A 288 23.29 12.19 15.93
C GLU A 288 22.98 11.11 17.00
N GLU A 289 21.71 10.76 17.23
CA GLU A 289 21.34 9.70 18.17
C GLU A 289 21.82 8.32 17.67
N LEU A 290 21.68 8.03 16.37
CA LEU A 290 22.26 6.81 15.77
C LEU A 290 23.78 6.77 15.94
N TYR A 291 24.46 7.89 15.68
CA TYR A 291 25.92 7.98 15.82
C TYR A 291 26.33 7.73 17.27
N ARG A 292 25.67 8.35 18.27
CA ARG A 292 25.94 8.13 19.70
C ARG A 292 25.64 6.71 20.15
N ALA A 293 24.71 6.03 19.49
CA ALA A 293 24.42 4.61 19.75
C ALA A 293 25.47 3.66 19.15
N GLY A 294 26.48 4.18 18.43
CA GLY A 294 27.61 3.45 17.87
C GLY A 294 27.50 3.11 16.37
N PHE A 295 26.46 3.59 15.68
CA PHE A 295 26.28 3.35 14.24
C PHE A 295 27.05 4.38 13.41
N ASN A 296 27.49 3.99 12.19
CA ASN A 296 28.17 4.87 11.25
C ASN A 296 27.15 5.63 10.38
N ALA A 297 26.28 6.41 11.05
CA ALA A 297 25.24 7.21 10.41
C ALA A 297 25.81 8.51 9.82
N LYS A 298 25.45 8.83 8.57
CA LYS A 298 25.91 9.99 7.82
C LYS A 298 24.75 10.71 7.16
N ALA A 299 24.73 12.04 7.23
CA ALA A 299 23.76 12.84 6.51
C ALA A 299 24.07 12.87 5.01
N VAL A 300 23.07 12.71 4.17
CA VAL A 300 23.20 12.95 2.73
C VAL A 300 23.33 14.44 2.44
N VAL A 301 24.18 14.80 1.48
CA VAL A 301 24.29 16.19 1.03
C VAL A 301 23.26 16.44 -0.06
N LYS A 302 22.27 17.29 0.23
CA LYS A 302 21.20 17.67 -0.71
C LYS A 302 21.48 19.05 -1.31
N GLY A 303 21.49 19.15 -2.63
CA GLY A 303 21.47 20.42 -3.40
C GLY A 303 20.11 20.62 -4.06
N ALA A 304 19.92 21.75 -4.74
CA ALA A 304 18.65 22.11 -5.38
C ALA A 304 18.11 21.02 -6.35
N ASP A 305 18.99 20.34 -7.09
CA ASP A 305 18.62 19.29 -8.06
C ASP A 305 19.00 17.89 -7.60
N SER A 306 19.23 17.68 -6.28
CA SER A 306 19.75 16.41 -5.75
C SER A 306 18.82 15.22 -6.02
N ARG A 307 17.51 15.41 -6.06
CA ARG A 307 16.54 14.35 -6.36
C ARG A 307 16.70 13.88 -7.81
N ARG A 308 16.66 14.79 -8.76
CA ARG A 308 16.86 14.49 -10.20
C ARG A 308 18.23 13.88 -10.47
N PHE A 309 19.27 14.46 -9.89
CA PHE A 309 20.64 13.93 -10.00
C PHE A 309 20.73 12.50 -9.46
N GLY A 310 20.22 12.26 -8.26
CA GLY A 310 20.25 10.93 -7.63
C GLY A 310 19.45 9.89 -8.40
N ILE A 311 18.30 10.26 -8.96
CA ILE A 311 17.52 9.40 -9.86
C ILE A 311 18.39 9.00 -11.06
N GLY A 312 19.04 9.96 -11.72
CA GLY A 312 19.92 9.69 -12.84
C GLY A 312 21.11 8.80 -12.49
N VAL A 313 21.65 8.90 -11.26
CA VAL A 313 22.71 7.99 -10.81
C VAL A 313 22.19 6.55 -10.69
N VAL A 314 21.00 6.34 -10.10
CA VAL A 314 20.40 5.00 -10.00
C VAL A 314 20.08 4.43 -11.38
N GLN A 315 19.56 5.25 -12.30
CA GLN A 315 19.20 4.83 -13.68
C GLN A 315 20.40 4.38 -14.52
N ASN A 316 21.65 4.67 -14.10
CA ASN A 316 22.84 4.12 -14.75
C ASN A 316 23.08 2.64 -14.45
N PHE A 317 22.31 2.06 -13.55
CA PHE A 317 22.43 0.66 -13.13
C PHE A 317 21.16 -0.12 -13.48
N LYS A 318 21.33 -1.44 -13.64
CA LYS A 318 20.22 -2.38 -13.68
C LYS A 318 19.79 -2.68 -12.25
N LEU A 319 18.54 -2.38 -11.94
CA LEU A 319 18.01 -2.52 -10.59
C LEU A 319 17.40 -3.91 -10.39
N HIS A 320 17.79 -4.59 -9.32
CA HIS A 320 17.25 -5.85 -8.87
C HIS A 320 16.75 -5.69 -7.44
N ILE A 321 15.53 -6.16 -7.15
CA ILE A 321 14.93 -6.06 -5.83
C ILE A 321 14.63 -7.47 -5.35
N THR A 322 15.00 -7.79 -4.10
CA THR A 322 14.73 -9.11 -3.56
C THR A 322 13.23 -9.34 -3.41
N LYS A 323 12.78 -10.55 -3.67
CA LYS A 323 11.37 -10.96 -3.59
C LYS A 323 10.73 -10.68 -2.23
N ARG A 324 11.49 -10.74 -1.15
CA ARG A 324 11.03 -10.46 0.21
C ARG A 324 10.78 -8.96 0.47
N SER A 325 11.35 -8.07 -0.33
CA SER A 325 11.26 -6.61 -0.21
C SER A 325 9.96 -6.07 -0.82
N GLN A 326 8.81 -6.52 -0.31
CA GLN A 326 7.51 -6.23 -0.92
C GLN A 326 7.17 -4.73 -0.94
N ASN A 327 7.55 -3.97 0.09
CA ASN A 327 7.29 -2.54 0.13
C ASN A 327 8.17 -1.80 -0.89
N VAL A 328 9.45 -2.16 -1.00
CA VAL A 328 10.38 -1.62 -2.02
C VAL A 328 9.86 -1.91 -3.43
N ILE A 329 9.38 -3.14 -3.69
CA ILE A 329 8.78 -3.53 -4.98
C ILE A 329 7.55 -2.67 -5.30
N ASN A 330 6.66 -2.49 -4.34
CA ASN A 330 5.44 -1.71 -4.52
C ASN A 330 5.74 -0.23 -4.77
N GLU A 331 6.68 0.35 -4.03
CA GLU A 331 7.13 1.72 -4.26
C GLU A 331 7.83 1.86 -5.62
N ALA A 332 8.80 1.00 -5.94
CA ALA A 332 9.50 1.05 -7.23
C ALA A 332 8.55 0.95 -8.42
N TYR A 333 7.48 0.13 -8.30
CA TYR A 333 6.43 0.04 -9.31
C TYR A 333 5.58 1.31 -9.40
N SER A 334 5.33 1.97 -8.28
CA SER A 334 4.46 3.16 -8.19
C SER A 334 5.22 4.47 -8.37
N TYR A 335 6.55 4.45 -8.27
CA TYR A 335 7.40 5.63 -8.39
C TYR A 335 7.48 6.10 -9.83
N GLU A 336 6.72 7.14 -10.15
CA GLU A 336 6.52 7.62 -11.51
C GLU A 336 6.75 9.13 -11.66
N TYR A 337 7.04 9.56 -12.87
CA TYR A 337 7.07 10.97 -13.22
C TYR A 337 5.65 11.56 -13.24
N ALA A 338 5.52 12.78 -12.70
CA ALA A 338 4.27 13.53 -12.75
C ALA A 338 3.86 13.84 -14.19
N ALA A 339 2.56 13.95 -14.43
CA ALA A 339 2.04 14.51 -15.67
C ALA A 339 1.60 15.96 -15.44
N ASP A 340 1.80 16.79 -16.45
CA ASP A 340 1.28 18.15 -16.47
C ASP A 340 -0.27 18.17 -16.63
N LYS A 341 -0.85 19.37 -16.60
CA LYS A 341 -2.30 19.55 -16.75
C LYS A 341 -2.87 19.07 -18.09
N TYR A 342 -2.03 18.82 -19.07
CA TYR A 342 -2.40 18.31 -20.39
C TYR A 342 -2.15 16.79 -20.52
N GLY A 343 -1.59 16.14 -19.50
CA GLY A 343 -1.28 14.71 -19.47
C GLY A 343 0.11 14.34 -20.01
N TYR A 344 0.95 15.32 -20.35
CA TYR A 344 2.33 15.05 -20.78
C TYR A 344 3.20 14.72 -19.56
N VAL A 345 4.01 13.67 -19.70
CA VAL A 345 4.96 13.25 -18.66
C VAL A 345 6.02 14.33 -18.47
N THR A 346 6.21 14.75 -17.23
CA THR A 346 7.26 15.70 -16.84
C THR A 346 8.50 14.94 -16.37
N GLU A 347 9.60 15.66 -16.12
CA GLU A 347 10.79 15.08 -15.47
C GLU A 347 10.76 15.25 -13.93
N VAL A 348 9.62 15.61 -13.37
CA VAL A 348 9.42 15.79 -11.93
C VAL A 348 8.77 14.53 -11.37
N PRO A 349 9.42 13.84 -10.42
CA PRO A 349 8.79 12.71 -9.74
C PRO A 349 7.54 13.13 -8.97
N GLN A 350 6.56 12.25 -8.88
CA GLN A 350 5.43 12.45 -7.96
C GLN A 350 5.91 12.33 -6.50
N ASP A 351 5.34 13.17 -5.62
CA ASP A 351 5.60 13.10 -4.18
C ASP A 351 4.62 12.12 -3.52
N SER A 352 4.82 10.83 -3.76
CA SER A 352 4.02 9.77 -3.14
C SER A 352 4.71 8.42 -3.27
N PHE A 353 4.68 7.64 -2.19
CA PHE A 353 5.20 6.26 -2.17
C PHE A 353 6.66 6.17 -2.63
N ASP A 354 7.56 6.98 -2.05
CA ASP A 354 8.95 7.11 -2.49
C ASP A 354 9.98 6.92 -1.38
N HIS A 355 9.56 6.47 -0.19
CA HIS A 355 10.43 6.39 0.99
C HIS A 355 11.61 5.42 0.81
N SER A 356 11.38 4.21 0.35
CA SER A 356 12.47 3.26 0.05
C SER A 356 13.25 3.66 -1.21
N MET A 357 12.58 4.32 -2.18
CA MET A 357 13.26 4.88 -3.35
C MET A 357 14.19 6.02 -2.95
N ASP A 358 13.78 6.87 -2.03
CA ASP A 358 14.59 7.95 -1.49
C ASP A 358 15.73 7.41 -0.62
N ALA A 359 15.46 6.43 0.25
CA ALA A 359 16.48 5.74 1.03
C ALA A 359 17.59 5.15 0.12
N MET A 360 17.20 4.39 -0.92
CA MET A 360 18.13 3.85 -1.91
C MET A 360 18.93 4.96 -2.60
N ARG A 361 18.24 6.01 -3.05
CA ARG A 361 18.83 7.15 -3.77
C ARG A 361 19.88 7.88 -2.92
N TYR A 362 19.63 8.08 -1.62
CA TYR A 362 20.57 8.73 -0.72
C TYR A 362 21.89 7.99 -0.65
N LEU A 363 21.86 6.68 -0.49
CA LEU A 363 23.06 5.85 -0.49
C LEU A 363 23.76 5.87 -1.86
N VAL A 364 23.02 5.55 -2.93
CA VAL A 364 23.60 5.41 -4.29
C VAL A 364 24.23 6.73 -4.76
N MET A 365 23.53 7.84 -4.55
CA MET A 365 24.05 9.17 -4.87
C MET A 365 25.35 9.49 -4.10
N SER A 366 25.40 9.12 -2.81
CA SER A 366 26.53 9.45 -1.93
C SER A 366 27.78 8.60 -2.21
N LYS A 367 27.59 7.33 -2.59
CA LYS A 367 28.67 6.36 -2.73
C LYS A 367 29.07 6.05 -4.17
N LEU A 368 28.10 6.06 -5.08
CA LEU A 368 28.30 5.57 -6.45
C LEU A 368 28.25 6.68 -7.52
N SER A 369 27.98 7.95 -7.12
CA SER A 369 28.12 9.06 -8.07
C SER A 369 29.58 9.23 -8.49
N ILE A 370 29.82 9.38 -9.79
CA ILE A 370 31.13 9.71 -10.30
C ILE A 370 31.52 11.10 -9.77
N LYS A 371 32.46 11.16 -8.83
CA LYS A 371 33.05 12.44 -8.43
C LYS A 371 33.71 13.05 -9.68
N LYS A 372 33.19 14.18 -10.18
CA LYS A 372 33.91 14.97 -11.14
C LYS A 372 35.29 15.29 -10.51
N GLN A 373 36.34 14.71 -11.07
CA GLN A 373 37.69 15.12 -10.70
C GLN A 373 37.74 16.65 -10.92
N SER A 374 38.00 17.38 -9.85
CA SER A 374 38.25 18.81 -9.98
C SER A 374 39.43 18.98 -10.93
N ALA A 375 39.20 19.69 -12.03
CA ALA A 375 40.27 20.03 -12.95
C ALA A 375 41.37 20.75 -12.14
N GLY A 376 42.54 20.12 -12.02
CA GLY A 376 43.68 20.69 -11.33
C GLY A 376 44.07 21.99 -12.03
N LYS A 377 44.10 23.12 -11.31
CA LYS A 377 44.67 24.35 -11.81
C LYS A 377 46.17 24.17 -11.83
N TYR A 378 46.73 23.98 -13.02
CA TYR A 378 48.17 24.10 -13.22
C TYR A 378 48.51 25.57 -13.45
N SER A 379 49.25 26.18 -12.53
CA SER A 379 49.88 27.48 -12.75
C SER A 379 51.37 27.26 -13.11
N PHE A 380 51.83 27.77 -14.24
CA PHE A 380 53.24 27.82 -14.57
C PHE A 380 53.64 29.26 -14.80
N SER A 381 54.83 29.62 -14.33
CA SER A 381 55.43 30.95 -14.55
C SER A 381 56.31 30.90 -15.78
N ILE A 382 56.03 31.78 -16.75
CA ILE A 382 56.93 32.03 -17.87
C ILE A 382 57.95 33.06 -17.36
N LYS A 383 59.25 32.70 -17.41
CA LYS A 383 60.37 33.64 -17.17
C LYS A 383 60.73 34.37 -18.47
#